data_a528c27c64507d0c511a0f18f5bb3d20
#
_entry.id   a528c27c64507d0c511a0f18f5bb3d20
#
_cell.length_a   1.000
_cell.length_b   1.000
_cell.length_c   1.000
_cell.angle_alpha   90.00
_cell.angle_beta   90.00
_cell.angle_gamma   90.00
#
_symmetry.space_group_name_H-M   'P 1'
#
loop_
_entity.id
_entity.type
_entity.pdbx_description
1 polymer ?
#
loop_
_entity_poly.entity_id
_entity_poly.type
_entity_poly.pdbx_seq_one_letter_code
_entity_poly.pdbx_strand_id
1 'polypeptide(L)'
;MPAPDPATDGAAELGGAPRERKQYTTFVAEREIAAPRSVAFTATCDLIAGTTGGPVVAGDPEPHGLGARFEFSVGDPTYGRLNLSEEVISFEPPWRRVYELSGAPVALYQGTTAFTDRGDACLMAWSVVVDPLPDGASEGFLALVQPFLDDFADRVRARAEATRPTT
;
A
#
# COMPACT_ATOMS: atom_id res chain seq x y z
N MET A 1 46.92 44.48 26.14
CA MET A 1 46.39 43.15 25.68
C MET A 1 44.99 43.36 25.21
N PRO A 2 44.69 43.32 23.90
CA PRO A 2 43.32 43.28 23.43
C PRO A 2 42.81 41.85 23.53
N ALA A 3 41.55 41.71 23.94
CA ALA A 3 40.85 40.45 24.03
C ALA A 3 40.62 39.82 22.65
N PRO A 4 40.61 38.48 22.51
CA PRO A 4 40.34 37.83 21.24
C PRO A 4 38.84 37.99 20.89
N ASP A 5 38.62 38.29 19.59
CA ASP A 5 37.31 38.29 18.95
C ASP A 5 36.61 36.93 19.07
N PRO A 6 35.28 36.90 19.31
CA PRO A 6 34.55 35.66 19.23
C PRO A 6 34.48 35.18 17.76
N ALA A 7 34.92 33.96 17.57
CA ALA A 7 34.84 33.26 16.32
C ALA A 7 33.42 33.29 15.75
N THR A 8 33.30 33.81 14.55
CA THR A 8 32.09 33.73 13.71
C THR A 8 31.90 32.27 13.39
N ASP A 9 30.90 31.70 14.07
CA ASP A 9 30.40 30.35 13.79
C ASP A 9 29.78 30.35 12.39
N GLY A 10 30.49 29.80 11.44
CA GLY A 10 30.04 29.67 10.07
C GLY A 10 28.94 28.62 10.01
N ALA A 11 27.70 29.05 10.14
CA ALA A 11 26.55 28.24 9.77
C ALA A 11 26.72 27.86 8.29
N ALA A 12 27.12 26.63 8.03
CA ALA A 12 27.11 26.06 6.69
C ALA A 12 25.66 26.14 6.16
N GLU A 13 25.40 27.06 5.26
CA GLU A 13 24.15 27.10 4.49
C GLU A 13 24.03 25.76 3.75
N LEU A 14 23.10 24.93 4.21
CA LEU A 14 22.61 23.77 3.47
C LEU A 14 21.75 24.27 2.30
N GLY A 15 22.36 25.08 1.43
CA GLY A 15 21.79 25.58 0.20
C GLY A 15 21.75 24.47 -0.85
N GLY A 16 20.90 23.47 -0.65
CA GLY A 16 20.51 22.59 -1.72
C GLY A 16 19.64 23.38 -2.71
N ALA A 17 19.96 23.29 -4.03
CA ALA A 17 19.09 23.81 -5.08
C ALA A 17 17.65 23.38 -4.81
N PRO A 18 16.61 24.21 -5.10
CA PRO A 18 15.23 23.84 -4.87
C PRO A 18 14.96 22.53 -5.60
N ARG A 19 14.70 21.47 -4.81
CA ARG A 19 14.33 20.17 -5.37
C ARG A 19 12.99 20.37 -6.03
N GLU A 20 12.91 20.06 -7.31
CA GLU A 20 11.65 19.97 -8.01
C GLU A 20 10.72 19.05 -7.22
N ARG A 21 9.54 19.55 -6.85
CA ARG A 21 8.59 18.78 -6.06
C ARG A 21 8.05 17.66 -6.92
N LYS A 22 8.36 16.43 -6.54
CA LYS A 22 7.84 15.24 -7.21
C LYS A 22 6.33 15.15 -6.97
N GLN A 23 5.58 14.95 -8.03
CA GLN A 23 4.14 14.76 -7.96
C GLN A 23 3.83 13.28 -8.14
N TYR A 24 3.16 12.70 -7.14
CA TYR A 24 2.68 11.32 -7.19
C TYR A 24 1.22 11.27 -7.63
N THR A 25 0.83 10.18 -8.26
CA THR A 25 -0.58 9.85 -8.49
C THR A 25 -1.07 9.01 -7.31
N THR A 26 -2.26 9.33 -6.79
CA THR A 26 -2.85 8.64 -5.65
C THR A 26 -4.22 8.07 -5.99
N PHE A 27 -4.52 6.90 -5.43
CA PHE A 27 -5.81 6.22 -5.55
C PHE A 27 -6.29 5.86 -4.15
N VAL A 28 -7.60 5.91 -3.92
CA VAL A 28 -8.20 5.55 -2.62
C VAL A 28 -9.51 4.82 -2.85
N ALA A 29 -9.71 3.73 -2.11
CA ALA A 29 -10.99 3.07 -1.95
C ALA A 29 -11.33 2.99 -0.46
N GLU A 30 -12.49 3.49 -0.06
CA GLU A 30 -12.98 3.44 1.32
C GLU A 30 -14.25 2.61 1.39
N ARG A 31 -14.37 1.79 2.44
CA ARG A 31 -15.58 1.00 2.72
C ARG A 31 -15.86 0.97 4.21
N GLU A 32 -17.09 1.28 4.59
CA GLU A 32 -17.58 0.89 5.90
C GLU A 32 -17.90 -0.61 5.86
N ILE A 33 -17.44 -1.32 6.88
CA ILE A 33 -17.56 -2.76 7.03
C ILE A 33 -18.29 -3.04 8.34
N ALA A 34 -19.44 -3.72 8.26
CA ALA A 34 -20.24 -4.10 9.42
C ALA A 34 -19.63 -5.32 10.17
N ALA A 35 -18.34 -5.24 10.45
CA ALA A 35 -17.56 -6.19 11.24
C ALA A 35 -16.41 -5.46 11.96
N PRO A 36 -15.94 -6.00 13.09
CA PRO A 36 -14.77 -5.45 13.79
C PRO A 36 -13.53 -5.41 12.90
N ARG A 37 -12.67 -4.43 13.10
CA ARG A 37 -11.44 -4.27 12.29
C ARG A 37 -10.53 -5.50 12.30
N SER A 38 -10.49 -6.28 13.38
CA SER A 38 -9.73 -7.53 13.45
C SER A 38 -10.23 -8.57 12.43
N VAL A 39 -11.55 -8.66 12.26
CA VAL A 39 -12.18 -9.53 11.26
C VAL A 39 -11.88 -9.04 9.85
N ALA A 40 -12.02 -7.74 9.61
CA ALA A 40 -11.75 -7.13 8.30
C ALA A 40 -10.27 -7.25 7.91
N PHE A 41 -9.35 -7.03 8.85
CA PHE A 41 -7.90 -7.21 8.62
C PHE A 41 -7.56 -8.66 8.23
N THR A 42 -8.07 -9.63 8.99
CA THR A 42 -7.90 -11.06 8.69
C THR A 42 -8.49 -11.40 7.32
N ALA A 43 -9.71 -10.92 7.03
CA ALA A 43 -10.36 -11.15 5.73
C ALA A 43 -9.52 -10.60 4.56
N THR A 44 -8.83 -9.47 4.75
CA THR A 44 -7.92 -8.90 3.76
C THR A 44 -6.72 -9.82 3.50
N CYS A 45 -6.05 -10.28 4.56
CA CYS A 45 -4.92 -11.19 4.42
C CYS A 45 -5.31 -12.51 3.74
N ASP A 46 -6.43 -13.09 4.16
CA ASP A 46 -6.96 -14.32 3.58
C ASP A 46 -7.33 -14.17 2.10
N LEU A 47 -7.90 -13.02 1.74
CA LEU A 47 -8.30 -12.76 0.36
C LEU A 47 -7.06 -12.59 -0.54
N ILE A 48 -6.03 -11.92 -0.07
CA ILE A 48 -4.75 -11.79 -0.78
C ILE A 48 -4.13 -13.19 -0.99
N ALA A 49 -4.05 -13.99 0.06
CA ALA A 49 -3.52 -15.35 -0.03
C ALA A 49 -4.35 -16.23 -0.98
N GLY A 50 -5.67 -16.14 -0.89
CA GLY A 50 -6.58 -16.90 -1.77
C GLY A 50 -6.46 -16.50 -3.24
N THR A 51 -6.21 -15.22 -3.53
CA THR A 51 -6.07 -14.69 -4.89
C THR A 51 -4.72 -15.02 -5.50
N THR A 52 -3.65 -15.02 -4.69
CA THR A 52 -2.27 -15.23 -5.17
C THR A 52 -1.78 -16.67 -5.04
N GLY A 53 -2.50 -17.52 -4.33
CA GLY A 53 -2.05 -18.88 -3.98
C GLY A 53 -1.19 -18.93 -2.71
N GLY A 54 -1.13 -17.83 -1.95
CA GLY A 54 -0.32 -17.69 -0.75
C GLY A 54 1.04 -17.05 -0.99
N PRO A 55 1.78 -16.73 0.07
CA PRO A 55 3.09 -16.12 -0.05
C PRO A 55 4.13 -17.12 -0.58
N VAL A 56 4.98 -16.65 -1.51
CA VAL A 56 6.16 -17.37 -1.99
C VAL A 56 7.34 -17.23 -1.02
N VAL A 57 7.30 -16.20 -0.18
CA VAL A 57 8.17 -16.00 0.99
C VAL A 57 7.27 -15.67 2.17
N ALA A 58 7.37 -16.46 3.24
CA ALA A 58 6.63 -16.19 4.47
C ALA A 58 7.19 -14.95 5.18
N GLY A 59 6.29 -14.17 5.78
CA GLY A 59 6.66 -13.00 6.56
C GLY A 59 6.86 -13.30 8.05
N ASP A 60 7.10 -12.25 8.82
CA ASP A 60 7.17 -12.30 10.28
C ASP A 60 6.13 -11.32 10.88
N PRO A 61 5.11 -11.81 11.62
CA PRO A 61 4.74 -13.21 11.87
C PRO A 61 4.27 -13.94 10.60
N GLU A 62 4.53 -15.25 10.56
CA GLU A 62 4.07 -16.10 9.45
C GLU A 62 2.53 -16.19 9.39
N PRO A 63 1.95 -16.31 8.19
CA PRO A 63 2.58 -16.25 6.86
C PRO A 63 2.59 -14.82 6.27
N HIS A 64 1.79 -13.89 6.79
CA HIS A 64 1.43 -12.62 6.14
C HIS A 64 2.22 -11.40 6.61
N GLY A 65 3.11 -11.55 7.60
CA GLY A 65 3.78 -10.45 8.26
C GLY A 65 4.83 -9.73 7.42
N LEU A 66 5.67 -8.96 8.09
CA LEU A 66 6.76 -8.19 7.47
C LEU A 66 7.64 -9.10 6.60
N GLY A 67 7.93 -8.66 5.38
CA GLY A 67 8.73 -9.40 4.41
C GLY A 67 7.98 -10.51 3.66
N ALA A 68 6.69 -10.75 3.94
CA ALA A 68 5.88 -11.67 3.14
C ALA A 68 5.85 -11.19 1.69
N ARG A 69 6.09 -12.10 0.75
CA ARG A 69 6.08 -11.78 -0.68
C ARG A 69 5.09 -12.66 -1.41
N PHE A 70 4.26 -12.01 -2.23
CA PHE A 70 3.22 -12.65 -3.04
C PHE A 70 3.52 -12.38 -4.51
N GLU A 71 3.31 -13.36 -5.37
CA GLU A 71 3.48 -13.24 -6.81
C GLU A 71 2.16 -13.51 -7.53
N PHE A 72 1.85 -12.69 -8.51
CA PHE A 72 0.64 -12.81 -9.33
C PHE A 72 0.81 -12.15 -10.68
N SER A 73 -0.13 -12.36 -11.58
CA SER A 73 -0.09 -11.77 -12.92
C SER A 73 -1.39 -11.05 -13.21
N VAL A 74 -1.27 -9.95 -13.95
CA VAL A 74 -2.42 -9.17 -14.44
C VAL A 74 -2.29 -8.94 -15.94
N GLY A 75 -3.43 -8.82 -16.63
CA GLY A 75 -3.46 -8.35 -18.00
C GLY A 75 -3.27 -6.84 -18.05
N ASP A 76 -2.47 -6.36 -18.99
CA ASP A 76 -2.23 -4.94 -19.24
C ASP A 76 -2.44 -4.63 -20.72
N PRO A 77 -3.20 -3.56 -21.08
CA PRO A 77 -3.50 -3.25 -22.47
C PRO A 77 -2.27 -2.83 -23.29
N THR A 78 -1.21 -2.32 -22.63
CA THR A 78 0.01 -1.86 -23.31
C THR A 78 1.06 -2.97 -23.40
N TYR A 79 1.26 -3.72 -22.31
CA TYR A 79 2.36 -4.68 -22.18
C TYR A 79 1.91 -6.14 -22.24
N GLY A 80 0.62 -6.39 -22.39
CA GLY A 80 0.04 -7.72 -22.40
C GLY A 80 -0.09 -8.28 -20.98
N ARG A 81 0.83 -9.18 -20.58
CA ARG A 81 0.82 -9.78 -19.25
C ARG A 81 1.94 -9.23 -18.40
N LEU A 82 1.59 -8.70 -17.23
CA LEU A 82 2.54 -8.25 -16.21
C LEU A 82 2.66 -9.31 -15.11
N ASN A 83 3.89 -9.65 -14.75
CA ASN A 83 4.19 -10.46 -13.58
C ASN A 83 4.58 -9.54 -12.43
N LEU A 84 3.77 -9.54 -11.39
CA LEU A 84 3.87 -8.62 -10.26
C LEU A 84 4.32 -9.36 -9.02
N SER A 85 5.10 -8.67 -8.20
CA SER A 85 5.51 -9.14 -6.87
C SER A 85 5.14 -8.07 -5.84
N GLU A 86 4.39 -8.50 -4.82
CA GLU A 86 3.99 -7.66 -3.69
C GLU A 86 4.80 -8.07 -2.46
N GLU A 87 5.48 -7.13 -1.82
CA GLU A 87 6.23 -7.34 -0.59
C GLU A 87 5.66 -6.49 0.55
N VAL A 88 5.38 -7.11 1.69
CA VAL A 88 4.91 -6.43 2.90
C VAL A 88 6.07 -5.71 3.58
N ILE A 89 5.99 -4.39 3.68
CA ILE A 89 7.03 -3.53 4.28
C ILE A 89 6.65 -2.96 5.64
N SER A 90 5.38 -3.09 6.05
CA SER A 90 4.89 -2.80 7.40
C SER A 90 3.67 -3.66 7.69
N PHE A 91 3.61 -4.24 8.89
CA PHE A 91 2.53 -5.12 9.29
C PHE A 91 2.15 -4.89 10.75
N GLU A 92 1.02 -4.25 10.96
CA GLU A 92 0.54 -3.82 12.28
C GLU A 92 -0.92 -4.25 12.47
N PRO A 93 -1.20 -5.56 12.64
CA PRO A 93 -2.57 -6.02 12.84
C PRO A 93 -3.14 -5.52 14.18
N PRO A 94 -4.41 -5.17 14.24
CA PRO A 94 -5.40 -5.14 13.17
C PRO A 94 -5.57 -3.76 12.50
N TRP A 95 -4.56 -2.90 12.56
CA TRP A 95 -4.67 -1.50 12.12
C TRP A 95 -4.25 -1.26 10.68
N ARG A 96 -3.08 -1.79 10.27
CA ARG A 96 -2.46 -1.37 9.04
C ARG A 96 -1.55 -2.44 8.45
N ARG A 97 -1.55 -2.49 7.12
CA ARG A 97 -0.61 -3.25 6.30
C ARG A 97 -0.13 -2.34 5.18
N VAL A 98 1.18 -2.24 4.99
CA VAL A 98 1.80 -1.49 3.90
C VAL A 98 2.62 -2.45 3.04
N TYR A 99 2.55 -2.28 1.75
CA TYR A 99 3.27 -3.12 0.79
C TYR A 99 3.81 -2.30 -0.38
N GLU A 100 4.83 -2.81 -1.01
CA GLU A 100 5.34 -2.32 -2.29
C GLU A 100 5.09 -3.36 -3.39
N LEU A 101 4.79 -2.86 -4.58
CA LEU A 101 4.56 -3.66 -5.76
C LEU A 101 5.71 -3.43 -6.75
N SER A 102 6.31 -4.51 -7.24
CA SER A 102 7.31 -4.49 -8.30
C SER A 102 6.82 -5.24 -9.54
N GLY A 103 7.42 -4.96 -10.69
CA GLY A 103 7.04 -5.56 -11.96
C GLY A 103 6.00 -4.77 -12.76
N ALA A 104 5.40 -3.75 -12.17
CA ALA A 104 4.52 -2.82 -12.86
C ALA A 104 5.31 -1.73 -13.61
N PRO A 105 4.75 -1.15 -14.68
CA PRO A 105 5.39 -0.07 -15.44
C PRO A 105 5.29 1.27 -14.72
N VAL A 106 5.87 1.35 -13.53
CA VAL A 106 5.92 2.53 -12.65
C VAL A 106 7.27 2.56 -11.93
N ALA A 107 7.69 3.74 -11.48
CA ALA A 107 8.93 3.88 -10.70
C ALA A 107 8.73 3.52 -9.21
N LEU A 108 7.50 3.72 -8.71
CA LEU A 108 7.10 3.33 -7.35
C LEU A 108 5.62 2.96 -7.36
N TYR A 109 5.27 1.92 -6.62
CA TYR A 109 3.89 1.60 -6.23
C TYR A 109 3.90 1.16 -4.78
N GLN A 110 3.28 1.94 -3.91
CA GLN A 110 3.14 1.61 -2.51
C GLN A 110 1.67 1.65 -2.11
N GLY A 111 1.19 0.56 -1.56
CA GLY A 111 -0.18 0.42 -1.08
C GLY A 111 -0.25 0.36 0.44
N THR A 112 -1.29 0.95 0.99
CA THR A 112 -1.61 0.89 2.42
C THR A 112 -3.06 0.49 2.59
N THR A 113 -3.31 -0.56 3.36
CA THR A 113 -4.64 -0.91 3.84
C THR A 113 -4.71 -0.61 5.32
N ALA A 114 -5.61 0.28 5.72
CA ALA A 114 -5.77 0.72 7.10
C ALA A 114 -7.22 0.53 7.56
N PHE A 115 -7.41 0.21 8.84
CA PHE A 115 -8.71 -0.05 9.45
C PHE A 115 -8.89 0.83 10.70
N THR A 116 -9.88 1.70 10.65
CA THR A 116 -10.28 2.55 11.78
C THR A 116 -11.45 1.90 12.51
N ASP A 117 -11.30 1.76 13.82
CA ASP A 117 -12.33 1.20 14.70
C ASP A 117 -13.59 2.09 14.71
N ARG A 118 -14.74 1.45 14.61
CA ARG A 118 -16.08 2.04 14.71
C ARG A 118 -16.96 1.22 15.67
N GLY A 119 -16.38 0.63 16.71
CA GLY A 119 -17.07 -0.27 17.63
C GLY A 119 -17.26 -1.66 17.01
N ASP A 120 -18.51 -2.05 16.73
CA ASP A 120 -18.83 -3.34 16.08
C ASP A 120 -18.60 -3.33 14.57
N ALA A 121 -18.22 -2.18 14.03
CA ALA A 121 -17.90 -1.95 12.62
C ALA A 121 -16.49 -1.36 12.49
N CYS A 122 -16.01 -1.21 11.28
CA CYS A 122 -14.79 -0.48 10.99
C CYS A 122 -14.89 0.27 9.66
N LEU A 123 -14.02 1.28 9.49
CA LEU A 123 -13.77 1.91 8.21
C LEU A 123 -12.47 1.35 7.64
N MET A 124 -12.52 0.74 6.48
CA MET A 124 -11.35 0.38 5.69
C MET A 124 -11.03 1.49 4.73
N ALA A 125 -9.75 1.89 4.68
CA ALA A 125 -9.20 2.77 3.66
C ALA A 125 -8.04 2.04 2.98
N TRP A 126 -8.16 1.80 1.68
CA TRP A 126 -7.07 1.28 0.85
C TRP A 126 -6.56 2.41 -0.03
N SER A 127 -5.35 2.85 0.22
CA SER A 127 -4.70 3.92 -0.54
C SER A 127 -3.47 3.40 -1.27
N VAL A 128 -3.23 3.96 -2.45
CA VAL A 128 -2.07 3.65 -3.27
C VAL A 128 -1.40 4.94 -3.70
N VAL A 129 -0.10 5.00 -3.57
CA VAL A 129 0.77 6.06 -4.08
C VAL A 129 1.61 5.49 -5.20
N VAL A 130 1.57 6.14 -6.36
CA VAL A 130 2.30 5.72 -7.55
C VAL A 130 3.18 6.85 -8.05
N ASP A 131 4.41 6.51 -8.40
CA ASP A 131 5.31 7.34 -9.18
C ASP A 131 5.29 6.85 -10.63
N PRO A 132 4.54 7.52 -11.53
CA PRO A 132 4.43 7.06 -12.90
C PRO A 132 5.73 7.25 -13.67
N LEU A 133 5.96 6.40 -14.68
CA LEU A 133 7.00 6.58 -15.67
C LEU A 133 6.64 7.73 -16.64
N PRO A 134 7.65 8.37 -17.24
CA PRO A 134 7.41 9.45 -18.20
C PRO A 134 6.75 8.95 -19.50
N ASP A 135 6.32 9.92 -20.33
CA ASP A 135 5.87 9.70 -21.70
C ASP A 135 4.65 8.77 -21.85
N GLY A 136 3.77 8.74 -20.83
CA GLY A 136 2.56 7.93 -20.87
C GLY A 136 2.77 6.42 -20.69
N ALA A 137 3.99 5.99 -20.34
CA ALA A 137 4.33 4.58 -20.22
C ALA A 137 3.52 3.84 -19.13
N SER A 138 2.99 4.56 -18.15
CA SER A 138 2.19 4.00 -17.05
C SER A 138 0.67 4.10 -17.28
N GLU A 139 0.18 4.80 -18.29
CA GLU A 139 -1.25 5.14 -18.44
C GLU A 139 -2.16 3.90 -18.45
N GLY A 140 -1.82 2.88 -19.22
CA GLY A 140 -2.60 1.65 -19.30
C GLY A 140 -2.70 0.94 -17.96
N PHE A 141 -1.60 0.87 -17.22
CA PHE A 141 -1.57 0.28 -15.89
C PHE A 141 -2.34 1.12 -14.87
N LEU A 142 -2.17 2.44 -14.87
CA LEU A 142 -2.86 3.34 -13.94
C LEU A 142 -4.39 3.27 -14.09
N ALA A 143 -4.87 3.06 -15.32
CA ALA A 143 -6.30 2.89 -15.58
C ALA A 143 -6.91 1.64 -14.91
N LEU A 144 -6.09 0.66 -14.55
CA LEU A 144 -6.52 -0.57 -13.87
C LEU A 144 -6.57 -0.44 -12.35
N VAL A 145 -5.86 0.54 -11.77
CA VAL A 145 -5.64 0.60 -10.31
C VAL A 145 -6.92 0.88 -9.55
N GLN A 146 -7.66 1.93 -9.88
CA GLN A 146 -8.89 2.27 -9.15
C GLN A 146 -9.97 1.17 -9.23
N PRO A 147 -10.30 0.62 -10.42
CA PRO A 147 -11.24 -0.50 -10.53
C PRO A 147 -10.80 -1.73 -9.71
N PHE A 148 -9.50 -2.03 -9.68
CA PHE A 148 -8.96 -3.13 -8.88
C PHE A 148 -9.15 -2.88 -7.38
N LEU A 149 -8.83 -1.67 -6.89
CA LEU A 149 -9.01 -1.32 -5.47
C LEU A 149 -10.47 -1.41 -5.06
N ASP A 150 -11.38 -0.91 -5.88
CA ASP A 150 -12.80 -0.91 -5.61
C ASP A 150 -13.36 -2.34 -5.54
N ASP A 151 -13.03 -3.19 -6.52
CA ASP A 151 -13.44 -4.60 -6.52
C ASP A 151 -12.90 -5.35 -5.30
N PHE A 152 -11.61 -5.18 -5.02
CA PHE A 152 -10.98 -5.87 -3.91
C PHE A 152 -11.52 -5.41 -2.55
N ALA A 153 -11.76 -4.10 -2.39
CA ALA A 153 -12.36 -3.54 -1.19
C ALA A 153 -13.79 -4.07 -0.96
N ASP A 154 -14.59 -4.21 -2.01
CA ASP A 154 -15.93 -4.80 -1.92
C ASP A 154 -15.88 -6.29 -1.54
N ARG A 155 -14.92 -7.03 -2.06
CA ARG A 155 -14.70 -8.44 -1.69
C ARG A 155 -14.26 -8.62 -0.24
N VAL A 156 -13.37 -7.73 0.26
CA VAL A 156 -12.99 -7.71 1.68
C VAL A 156 -14.20 -7.47 2.56
N ARG A 157 -15.01 -6.45 2.23
CA ARG A 157 -16.25 -6.14 2.95
C ARG A 157 -17.18 -7.35 3.00
N ALA A 158 -17.47 -7.93 1.86
CA ALA A 158 -18.38 -9.09 1.76
C ALA A 158 -17.88 -10.28 2.59
N ARG A 159 -16.58 -10.58 2.54
CA ARG A 159 -15.96 -11.66 3.29
C ARG A 159 -15.99 -11.41 4.80
N ALA A 160 -15.63 -10.20 5.23
CA ALA A 160 -15.62 -9.83 6.65
C ALA A 160 -17.02 -9.89 7.25
N GLU A 161 -18.03 -9.36 6.55
CA GLU A 161 -19.42 -9.35 7.01
C GLU A 161 -20.03 -10.76 7.06
N ALA A 162 -19.65 -11.65 6.13
CA ALA A 162 -20.09 -13.06 6.13
C ALA A 162 -19.46 -13.87 7.28
N THR A 163 -18.30 -13.46 7.78
CA THR A 163 -17.58 -14.15 8.88
C THR A 163 -18.08 -13.71 10.26
N ARG A 164 -18.90 -12.65 10.35
CA ARG A 164 -19.45 -12.15 11.60
C ARG A 164 -20.26 -13.23 12.30
N PRO A 165 -20.02 -13.53 13.61
CA PRO A 165 -20.86 -14.44 14.36
C PRO A 165 -22.30 -13.91 14.37
N THR A 166 -23.26 -14.75 14.01
CA THR A 166 -24.68 -14.46 14.17
C THR A 166 -24.98 -14.45 15.67
N THR A 167 -25.39 -13.32 16.20
CA THR A 167 -25.82 -13.15 17.61
C THR A 167 -27.16 -13.79 17.82
#